data_9b850f05d20f8d7fc334667034c8795c
#
_entry.id   9b850f05d20f8d7fc334667034c8795c
#
_cell.length_a   1.000
_cell.length_b   1.000
_cell.length_c   1.000
_cell.angle_alpha   90.00
_cell.angle_beta   90.00
_cell.angle_gamma   90.00
#
_symmetry.space_group_name_H-M   'P 1'
#
loop_
_entity.id
_entity.type
_entity.pdbx_description
1 polymer ?
#
loop_
_entity_poly.entity_id
_entity_poly.type
_entity_poly.pdbx_seq_one_letter_code
_entity_poly.pdbx_strand_id
1 'polypeptide(L)'
;MSVSEEPKPDELVAEAEGDSLGEAKWAAMKTLESRFPGLTADCVSFDVEDDSGPDEPARVRAKVDVEAWRAVAEEIPEEPAERVRAIVARVVHALGLRATVDIDESDDQIRATVNGDDLGLLIGKHGSTIDAIQHLVFRAAFRGSEDRKQVIVDAAGYRERREAALHRMADRAAAEALQYDRPVELEPMRAMERKVVHTYLSERSDIETHSEGDEPDRRLVVSPVERFS
;
A
#
# COMPACT_ATOMS: atom_id res chain seq x y z
N MET A 1 3.13 -15.41 19.48
CA MET A 1 2.48 -15.41 20.83
C MET A 1 1.06 -14.90 20.62
N SER A 2 0.06 -15.55 21.22
CA SER A 2 -1.33 -15.07 21.13
C SER A 2 -1.52 -13.90 22.11
N VAL A 3 -2.25 -12.86 21.72
CA VAL A 3 -2.52 -11.66 22.56
C VAL A 3 -3.22 -12.04 23.87
N SER A 4 -3.87 -13.20 23.91
CA SER A 4 -4.61 -13.72 25.07
C SER A 4 -3.75 -14.40 26.13
N GLU A 5 -2.47 -14.70 25.89
CA GLU A 5 -1.57 -15.28 26.88
C GLU A 5 -0.81 -14.17 27.63
N GLU A 6 -0.71 -14.30 28.96
CA GLU A 6 0.14 -13.40 29.74
C GLU A 6 1.61 -13.71 29.49
N PRO A 7 2.40 -12.76 28.95
CA PRO A 7 3.81 -12.97 28.72
C PRO A 7 4.56 -13.09 30.04
N LYS A 8 5.55 -13.98 30.06
CA LYS A 8 6.41 -14.15 31.23
C LYS A 8 7.31 -12.93 31.42
N PRO A 9 7.69 -12.59 32.67
CA PRO A 9 8.55 -11.42 32.94
C PRO A 9 9.85 -11.38 32.12
N ASP A 10 10.46 -12.54 31.87
CA ASP A 10 11.71 -12.67 31.10
C ASP A 10 11.50 -12.41 29.57
N GLU A 11 10.27 -12.57 29.09
CA GLU A 11 9.93 -12.31 27.69
C GLU A 11 9.72 -10.82 27.39
N LEU A 12 9.40 -10.05 28.45
CA LEU A 12 9.12 -8.61 28.36
C LEU A 12 10.36 -7.75 28.22
N VAL A 13 11.52 -8.32 28.44
CA VAL A 13 12.80 -7.57 28.46
C VAL A 13 13.73 -8.11 27.37
N ALA A 14 14.44 -7.22 26.73
CA ALA A 14 15.58 -7.54 25.87
C ALA A 14 16.74 -6.63 26.20
N GLU A 15 17.92 -7.25 26.35
CA GLU A 15 19.18 -6.55 26.49
C GLU A 15 19.95 -6.64 25.16
N ALA A 16 20.56 -5.55 24.74
CA ALA A 16 21.37 -5.52 23.54
C ALA A 16 22.54 -4.54 23.68
N GLU A 17 23.60 -4.88 22.96
CA GLU A 17 24.80 -4.07 22.81
C GLU A 17 24.93 -3.57 21.38
N GLY A 18 25.58 -2.43 21.18
CA GLY A 18 25.87 -1.86 19.85
C GLY A 18 26.99 -0.85 19.92
N ASP A 19 27.64 -0.57 18.80
CA ASP A 19 28.71 0.43 18.70
C ASP A 19 28.19 1.86 18.97
N SER A 20 26.86 2.02 18.96
CA SER A 20 26.16 3.24 19.32
C SER A 20 24.87 2.95 20.09
N LEU A 21 24.41 3.94 20.87
CA LEU A 21 23.14 3.88 21.58
C LEU A 21 21.94 3.58 20.61
N GLY A 22 22.01 4.10 19.38
CA GLY A 22 21.01 3.87 18.35
C GLY A 22 20.97 2.41 17.90
N GLU A 23 22.13 1.81 17.67
CA GLU A 23 22.27 0.40 17.30
C GLU A 23 21.83 -0.55 18.41
N ALA A 24 22.22 -0.28 19.65
CA ALA A 24 21.79 -1.04 20.81
C ALA A 24 20.28 -1.00 20.99
N LYS A 25 19.64 0.17 20.88
CA LYS A 25 18.18 0.33 20.91
C LYS A 25 17.50 -0.43 19.77
N TRP A 26 18.05 -0.33 18.55
CA TRP A 26 17.51 -1.05 17.39
C TRP A 26 17.59 -2.56 17.57
N ALA A 27 18.71 -3.10 18.05
CA ALA A 27 18.91 -4.52 18.30
C ALA A 27 17.95 -5.06 19.37
N ALA A 28 17.78 -4.32 20.48
CA ALA A 28 16.83 -4.65 21.53
C ALA A 28 15.37 -4.66 21.00
N MET A 29 15.01 -3.63 20.22
CA MET A 29 13.69 -3.53 19.61
C MET A 29 13.40 -4.71 18.66
N LYS A 30 14.36 -5.08 17.80
CA LYS A 30 14.26 -6.24 16.89
C LYS A 30 13.99 -7.54 17.64
N THR A 31 14.65 -7.73 18.78
CA THR A 31 14.47 -8.91 19.63
C THR A 31 13.06 -8.95 20.20
N LEU A 32 12.53 -7.81 20.67
CA LEU A 32 11.17 -7.72 21.20
C LEU A 32 10.11 -7.84 20.11
N GLU A 33 10.29 -7.25 18.92
CA GLU A 33 9.37 -7.38 17.78
C GLU A 33 9.14 -8.83 17.36
N SER A 34 10.16 -9.68 17.48
CA SER A 34 10.02 -11.12 17.16
C SER A 34 9.09 -11.86 18.13
N ARG A 35 8.95 -11.37 19.36
CA ARG A 35 8.12 -11.94 20.42
C ARG A 35 6.74 -11.27 20.49
N PHE A 36 6.68 -9.98 20.23
CA PHE A 36 5.50 -9.12 20.31
C PHE A 36 5.16 -8.54 18.94
N PRO A 37 4.39 -9.26 18.09
CA PRO A 37 4.01 -8.77 16.78
C PRO A 37 3.23 -7.45 16.86
N GLY A 38 3.62 -6.47 16.04
CA GLY A 38 3.01 -5.14 16.04
C GLY A 38 3.51 -4.20 17.14
N LEU A 39 4.60 -4.56 17.85
CA LEU A 39 5.24 -3.69 18.82
C LEU A 39 5.70 -2.39 18.16
N THR A 40 5.37 -1.26 18.77
CA THR A 40 5.84 0.08 18.37
C THR A 40 6.79 0.67 19.41
N ALA A 41 7.56 1.68 19.02
CA ALA A 41 8.51 2.31 19.93
C ALA A 41 7.83 2.94 21.16
N ASP A 42 6.57 3.37 21.01
CA ASP A 42 5.78 3.98 22.10
C ASP A 42 5.37 2.96 23.17
N CYS A 43 5.44 1.66 22.84
CA CYS A 43 5.15 0.55 23.77
C CYS A 43 6.43 0.02 24.45
N VAL A 44 7.58 0.68 24.29
CA VAL A 44 8.86 0.20 24.83
C VAL A 44 9.57 1.30 25.58
N SER A 45 9.92 1.03 26.83
CA SER A 45 10.84 1.86 27.61
C SER A 45 12.27 1.36 27.44
N PHE A 46 13.22 2.29 27.36
CA PHE A 46 14.64 1.99 27.22
C PHE A 46 15.39 2.53 28.42
N ASP A 47 16.00 1.63 29.19
CA ASP A 47 16.96 1.96 30.22
C ASP A 47 18.36 1.79 29.63
N VAL A 48 19.17 2.85 29.70
CA VAL A 48 20.57 2.81 29.26
C VAL A 48 21.40 2.33 30.44
N GLU A 49 21.91 1.12 30.33
CA GLU A 49 22.83 0.57 31.30
C GLU A 49 24.24 1.02 30.89
N ASP A 50 24.67 2.08 31.57
CA ASP A 50 25.99 2.63 31.64
C ASP A 50 26.53 3.50 30.48
N ASP A 51 27.10 4.57 30.95
CA ASP A 51 27.89 5.55 30.24
C ASP A 51 29.35 5.03 30.19
N SER A 52 29.51 3.93 29.48
CA SER A 52 30.83 3.37 29.18
C SER A 52 31.63 4.39 28.39
N GLY A 53 32.92 4.48 28.63
CA GLY A 53 33.81 5.43 27.98
C GLY A 53 33.81 5.28 26.44
N PRO A 54 34.50 6.15 25.72
CA PRO A 54 34.41 6.25 24.24
C PRO A 54 34.79 4.99 23.45
N ASP A 55 35.28 3.94 24.11
CA ASP A 55 35.73 2.68 23.50
C ASP A 55 34.93 1.44 23.97
N GLU A 56 33.87 1.61 24.77
CA GLU A 56 33.02 0.48 25.20
C GLU A 56 31.66 0.51 24.49
N PRO A 57 31.08 -0.69 24.11
CA PRO A 57 29.80 -0.76 23.42
C PRO A 57 28.66 -0.25 24.33
N ALA A 58 27.75 0.51 23.75
CA ALA A 58 26.55 0.97 24.44
C ALA A 58 25.66 -0.22 24.79
N ARG A 59 25.16 -0.29 26.03
CA ARG A 59 24.22 -1.31 26.51
C ARG A 59 22.86 -0.72 26.78
N VAL A 60 21.83 -1.39 26.28
CA VAL A 60 20.46 -0.96 26.46
C VAL A 60 19.62 -2.12 26.92
N ARG A 61 18.81 -1.87 27.93
CA ARG A 61 17.75 -2.75 28.38
C ARG A 61 16.41 -2.15 27.93
N ALA A 62 15.71 -2.87 27.05
CA ALA A 62 14.40 -2.50 26.55
C ALA A 62 13.33 -3.31 27.29
N LYS A 63 12.24 -2.66 27.70
CA LYS A 63 11.11 -3.31 28.39
C LYS A 63 9.81 -2.94 27.71
N VAL A 64 9.00 -3.97 27.41
CA VAL A 64 7.66 -3.81 26.81
C VAL A 64 6.66 -3.34 27.87
N ASP A 65 5.93 -2.28 27.57
CA ASP A 65 4.69 -1.95 28.23
C ASP A 65 3.58 -2.83 27.63
N VAL A 66 3.18 -3.84 28.41
CA VAL A 66 2.20 -4.84 27.95
C VAL A 66 0.83 -4.23 27.75
N GLU A 67 0.42 -3.24 28.54
CA GLU A 67 -0.88 -2.59 28.40
C GLU A 67 -0.90 -1.75 27.13
N ALA A 68 0.13 -0.96 26.87
CA ALA A 68 0.29 -0.19 25.65
C ALA A 68 0.37 -1.10 24.41
N TRP A 69 1.14 -2.21 24.49
CA TRP A 69 1.22 -3.18 23.39
C TRP A 69 -0.11 -3.86 23.12
N ARG A 70 -0.84 -4.32 24.17
CA ARG A 70 -2.16 -4.91 24.02
C ARG A 70 -3.15 -3.94 23.41
N ALA A 71 -3.17 -2.68 23.84
CA ALA A 71 -4.03 -1.65 23.26
C ALA A 71 -3.80 -1.48 21.75
N VAL A 72 -2.54 -1.57 21.30
CA VAL A 72 -2.20 -1.54 19.87
C VAL A 72 -2.52 -2.87 19.17
N ALA A 73 -2.33 -4.00 19.83
CA ALA A 73 -2.52 -5.34 19.27
C ALA A 73 -4.00 -5.79 19.27
N GLU A 74 -4.77 -5.40 20.29
CA GLU A 74 -6.21 -5.65 20.39
C GLU A 74 -7.04 -4.84 19.38
N GLU A 75 -6.45 -3.81 18.79
CA GLU A 75 -7.07 -3.03 17.71
C GLU A 75 -7.04 -3.72 16.34
N ILE A 76 -6.51 -4.93 16.19
CA ILE A 76 -6.60 -5.70 14.94
C ILE A 76 -7.84 -6.59 15.00
N PRO A 77 -8.93 -6.23 14.33
CA PRO A 77 -10.17 -6.99 14.35
C PRO A 77 -9.96 -8.42 13.82
N GLU A 78 -10.70 -9.38 14.36
CA GLU A 78 -10.67 -10.78 13.88
C GLU A 78 -11.35 -10.91 12.51
N GLU A 79 -12.43 -10.15 12.29
CA GLU A 79 -13.17 -10.15 11.03
C GLU A 79 -12.38 -9.47 9.91
N PRO A 80 -12.22 -10.12 8.74
CA PRO A 80 -11.41 -9.60 7.64
C PRO A 80 -11.84 -8.20 7.16
N ALA A 81 -13.14 -7.93 7.08
CA ALA A 81 -13.68 -6.65 6.64
C ALA A 81 -13.33 -5.51 7.61
N GLU A 82 -13.49 -5.74 8.91
CA GLU A 82 -13.12 -4.76 9.93
C GLU A 82 -11.59 -4.59 10.01
N ARG A 83 -10.84 -5.65 9.76
CA ARG A 83 -9.36 -5.57 9.66
C ARG A 83 -8.93 -4.70 8.48
N VAL A 84 -9.56 -4.86 7.31
CA VAL A 84 -9.33 -4.01 6.14
C VAL A 84 -9.66 -2.56 6.49
N ARG A 85 -10.82 -2.29 7.12
CA ARG A 85 -11.22 -0.96 7.58
C ARG A 85 -10.15 -0.34 8.49
N ALA A 86 -9.74 -1.05 9.53
CA ALA A 86 -8.77 -0.56 10.52
C ALA A 86 -7.42 -0.20 9.88
N ILE A 87 -6.91 -1.06 8.98
CA ILE A 87 -5.63 -0.80 8.30
C ILE A 87 -5.74 0.43 7.39
N VAL A 88 -6.82 0.53 6.58
CA VAL A 88 -7.02 1.69 5.69
C VAL A 88 -7.19 2.97 6.50
N ALA A 89 -7.97 2.94 7.59
CA ALA A 89 -8.17 4.11 8.46
C ALA A 89 -6.85 4.59 9.09
N ARG A 90 -5.97 3.67 9.51
CA ARG A 90 -4.62 4.02 10.01
C ARG A 90 -3.75 4.69 8.95
N VAL A 91 -3.80 4.18 7.71
CA VAL A 91 -3.08 4.81 6.58
C VAL A 91 -3.61 6.23 6.32
N VAL A 92 -4.93 6.40 6.27
CA VAL A 92 -5.59 7.69 6.10
C VAL A 92 -5.18 8.68 7.19
N HIS A 93 -5.21 8.23 8.45
CA HIS A 93 -4.78 9.03 9.60
C HIS A 93 -3.29 9.40 9.53
N ALA A 94 -2.42 8.42 9.22
CA ALA A 94 -0.98 8.64 9.11
C ALA A 94 -0.61 9.62 7.99
N LEU A 95 -1.43 9.68 6.92
CA LEU A 95 -1.29 10.68 5.86
C LEU A 95 -1.86 12.06 6.24
N GLY A 96 -2.44 12.21 7.45
CA GLY A 96 -3.05 13.46 7.90
C GLY A 96 -4.35 13.82 7.18
N LEU A 97 -5.00 12.87 6.53
CA LEU A 97 -6.21 13.10 5.75
C LEU A 97 -7.47 13.09 6.65
N ARG A 98 -8.39 14.01 6.38
CA ARG A 98 -9.73 14.01 6.99
C ARG A 98 -10.68 13.25 6.10
N ALA A 99 -10.80 11.95 6.35
CA ALA A 99 -11.63 11.07 5.54
C ALA A 99 -12.25 9.95 6.38
N THR A 100 -13.35 9.40 5.90
CA THR A 100 -14.03 8.21 6.42
C THR A 100 -13.72 7.00 5.54
N VAL A 101 -13.82 5.81 6.12
CA VAL A 101 -13.63 4.54 5.40
C VAL A 101 -14.92 3.74 5.51
N ASP A 102 -15.58 3.54 4.37
CA ASP A 102 -16.76 2.70 4.25
C ASP A 102 -16.37 1.34 3.69
N ILE A 103 -16.94 0.28 4.25
CA ILE A 103 -16.71 -1.08 3.81
C ILE A 103 -17.98 -1.65 3.18
N ASP A 104 -17.82 -2.23 2.01
CA ASP A 104 -18.81 -3.07 1.36
C ASP A 104 -18.20 -4.47 1.15
N GLU A 105 -18.86 -5.49 1.67
CA GLU A 105 -18.38 -6.86 1.64
C GLU A 105 -19.34 -7.78 0.89
N SER A 106 -18.79 -8.57 -0.02
CA SER A 106 -19.47 -9.65 -0.71
C SER A 106 -18.82 -11.00 -0.41
N ASP A 107 -19.30 -12.07 -1.03
CA ASP A 107 -18.76 -13.42 -0.82
C ASP A 107 -17.29 -13.55 -1.24
N ASP A 108 -16.87 -12.80 -2.26
CA ASP A 108 -15.56 -12.90 -2.91
C ASP A 108 -14.70 -11.64 -2.75
N GLN A 109 -15.29 -10.52 -2.29
CA GLN A 109 -14.63 -9.22 -2.28
C GLN A 109 -14.93 -8.39 -1.04
N ILE A 110 -13.93 -7.64 -0.58
CA ILE A 110 -14.05 -6.54 0.39
C ILE A 110 -13.62 -5.26 -0.29
N ARG A 111 -14.53 -4.30 -0.40
CA ARG A 111 -14.27 -2.97 -0.94
C ARG A 111 -14.20 -1.96 0.18
N ALA A 112 -13.06 -1.28 0.32
CA ALA A 112 -12.87 -0.14 1.21
C ALA A 112 -12.90 1.15 0.39
N THR A 113 -13.91 1.98 0.60
CA THR A 113 -14.05 3.29 -0.05
C THR A 113 -13.69 4.39 0.93
N VAL A 114 -12.64 5.15 0.61
CA VAL A 114 -12.23 6.32 1.37
C VAL A 114 -12.95 7.55 0.83
N ASN A 115 -13.72 8.21 1.69
CA ASN A 115 -14.47 9.42 1.36
C ASN A 115 -13.94 10.60 2.17
N GLY A 116 -13.60 11.70 1.51
CA GLY A 116 -13.06 12.89 2.14
C GLY A 116 -12.59 13.93 1.12
N ASP A 117 -12.11 15.05 1.65
CA ASP A 117 -11.53 16.12 0.85
C ASP A 117 -10.03 15.83 0.62
N ASP A 118 -9.51 16.26 -0.53
CA ASP A 118 -8.09 16.21 -0.90
C ASP A 118 -7.42 14.83 -0.75
N LEU A 119 -8.02 13.82 -1.38
CA LEU A 119 -7.49 12.46 -1.39
C LEU A 119 -6.30 12.24 -2.35
N GLY A 120 -5.75 13.31 -2.92
CA GLY A 120 -4.67 13.25 -3.92
C GLY A 120 -3.43 12.51 -3.42
N LEU A 121 -3.05 12.69 -2.15
CA LEU A 121 -1.91 12.00 -1.54
C LEU A 121 -2.17 10.49 -1.40
N LEU A 122 -3.39 10.09 -1.05
CA LEU A 122 -3.81 8.70 -0.96
C LEU A 122 -3.84 8.03 -2.35
N ILE A 123 -4.29 8.75 -3.37
CA ILE A 123 -4.36 8.26 -4.75
C ILE A 123 -2.96 8.13 -5.35
N GLY A 124 -2.15 9.18 -5.22
CA GLY A 124 -0.83 9.28 -5.85
C GLY A 124 -0.89 9.49 -7.37
N LYS A 125 0.28 9.59 -8.00
CA LYS A 125 0.39 9.76 -9.45
C LYS A 125 -0.21 8.55 -10.17
N HIS A 126 -1.26 8.77 -10.97
CA HIS A 126 -1.96 7.72 -11.72
C HIS A 126 -2.42 6.52 -10.86
N GLY A 127 -2.78 6.76 -9.60
CA GLY A 127 -3.25 5.69 -8.70
C GLY A 127 -2.15 4.82 -8.11
N SER A 128 -0.87 5.21 -8.22
CA SER A 128 0.25 4.39 -7.75
C SER A 128 0.23 4.13 -6.24
N THR A 129 -0.13 5.15 -5.45
CA THR A 129 -0.16 5.05 -3.99
C THR A 129 -1.33 4.17 -3.54
N ILE A 130 -2.52 4.38 -4.08
CA ILE A 130 -3.70 3.60 -3.70
C ILE A 130 -3.57 2.11 -4.07
N ASP A 131 -2.90 1.79 -5.19
CA ASP A 131 -2.62 0.40 -5.56
C ASP A 131 -1.60 -0.26 -4.64
N ALA A 132 -0.57 0.46 -4.22
CA ALA A 132 0.40 -0.01 -3.24
C ALA A 132 -0.26 -0.26 -1.87
N ILE A 133 -1.11 0.67 -1.43
CA ILE A 133 -1.89 0.54 -0.20
C ILE A 133 -2.81 -0.68 -0.28
N GLN A 134 -3.55 -0.86 -1.38
CA GLN A 134 -4.42 -2.03 -1.58
C GLN A 134 -3.64 -3.34 -1.44
N HIS A 135 -2.46 -3.42 -2.05
CA HIS A 135 -1.61 -4.61 -1.95
C HIS A 135 -1.18 -4.89 -0.51
N LEU A 136 -0.73 -3.85 0.21
CA LEU A 136 -0.34 -3.96 1.62
C LEU A 136 -1.52 -4.36 2.51
N VAL A 137 -2.68 -3.74 2.31
CA VAL A 137 -3.92 -4.06 3.06
C VAL A 137 -4.31 -5.51 2.84
N PHE A 138 -4.32 -6.00 1.58
CA PHE A 138 -4.60 -7.40 1.28
C PHE A 138 -3.63 -8.35 2.01
N ARG A 139 -2.32 -8.07 1.93
CA ARG A 139 -1.29 -8.90 2.57
C ARG A 139 -1.40 -8.91 4.11
N ALA A 140 -1.73 -7.78 4.70
CA ALA A 140 -1.86 -7.63 6.14
C ALA A 140 -3.18 -8.24 6.66
N ALA A 141 -4.30 -7.96 5.99
CA ALA A 141 -5.62 -8.44 6.40
C ALA A 141 -5.76 -9.96 6.34
N PHE A 142 -5.12 -10.61 5.35
CA PHE A 142 -5.21 -12.06 5.14
C PHE A 142 -3.92 -12.81 5.48
N ARG A 143 -3.09 -12.27 6.38
CA ARG A 143 -1.87 -12.95 6.83
C ARG A 143 -2.23 -14.23 7.58
N GLY A 144 -1.80 -15.40 7.04
CA GLY A 144 -2.06 -16.71 7.65
C GLY A 144 -3.46 -17.26 7.41
N SER A 145 -4.32 -16.59 6.64
CA SER A 145 -5.64 -17.09 6.25
C SER A 145 -5.56 -17.90 4.94
N GLU A 146 -6.28 -19.03 4.90
CA GLU A 146 -6.49 -19.82 3.69
C GLU A 146 -7.62 -19.23 2.84
N ASP A 147 -8.69 -18.75 3.47
CA ASP A 147 -9.81 -18.09 2.81
C ASP A 147 -9.49 -16.61 2.58
N ARG A 148 -9.26 -16.25 1.32
CA ARG A 148 -8.86 -14.89 0.93
C ARG A 148 -9.88 -14.29 -0.02
N LYS A 149 -10.51 -13.21 0.41
CA LYS A 149 -11.33 -12.36 -0.46
C LYS A 149 -10.46 -11.35 -1.18
N GLN A 150 -10.89 -10.95 -2.38
CA GLN A 150 -10.27 -9.83 -3.09
C GLN A 150 -10.45 -8.54 -2.27
N VAL A 151 -9.40 -7.76 -2.08
CA VAL A 151 -9.49 -6.43 -1.47
C VAL A 151 -9.39 -5.37 -2.55
N ILE A 152 -10.34 -4.44 -2.56
CA ILE A 152 -10.31 -3.25 -3.40
C ILE A 152 -10.30 -2.03 -2.48
N VAL A 153 -9.32 -1.15 -2.68
CA VAL A 153 -9.28 0.16 -2.04
C VAL A 153 -9.59 1.20 -3.11
N ASP A 154 -10.57 2.04 -2.86
CA ASP A 154 -10.95 3.15 -3.74
C ASP A 154 -11.00 4.48 -2.96
N ALA A 155 -10.83 5.58 -3.66
CA ALA A 155 -10.87 6.93 -3.12
C ALA A 155 -11.94 7.75 -3.85
N ALA A 156 -13.13 7.82 -3.24
CA ALA A 156 -14.27 8.60 -3.74
C ALA A 156 -14.58 8.34 -5.24
N GLY A 157 -14.52 7.08 -5.69
CA GLY A 157 -14.78 6.70 -7.09
C GLY A 157 -13.62 7.09 -8.05
N TYR A 158 -12.40 7.20 -7.56
CA TYR A 158 -11.22 7.55 -8.38
C TYR A 158 -11.03 6.58 -9.54
N ARG A 159 -11.18 5.25 -9.30
CA ARG A 159 -10.92 4.21 -10.32
C ARG A 159 -11.82 4.39 -11.53
N GLU A 160 -13.11 4.60 -11.33
CA GLU A 160 -14.07 4.84 -12.40
C GLU A 160 -13.77 6.13 -13.17
N ARG A 161 -13.51 7.23 -12.44
CA ARG A 161 -13.13 8.50 -13.09
C ARG A 161 -11.83 8.40 -13.88
N ARG A 162 -10.86 7.63 -13.39
CA ARG A 162 -9.57 7.41 -14.08
C ARG A 162 -9.77 6.60 -15.35
N GLU A 163 -10.54 5.51 -15.30
CA GLU A 163 -10.87 4.69 -16.47
C GLU A 163 -11.58 5.53 -17.55
N ALA A 164 -12.59 6.29 -17.16
CA ALA A 164 -13.26 7.21 -18.08
C ALA A 164 -12.31 8.27 -18.70
N ALA A 165 -11.33 8.73 -17.94
CA ALA A 165 -10.30 9.65 -18.46
C ALA A 165 -9.36 8.96 -19.46
N LEU A 166 -9.00 7.70 -19.21
CA LEU A 166 -8.20 6.89 -20.13
C LEU A 166 -8.95 6.62 -21.44
N HIS A 167 -10.23 6.29 -21.38
CA HIS A 167 -11.07 6.11 -22.57
C HIS A 167 -11.16 7.41 -23.39
N ARG A 168 -11.41 8.55 -22.76
CA ARG A 168 -11.41 9.85 -23.47
C ARG A 168 -10.04 10.20 -24.10
N MET A 169 -8.95 9.81 -23.46
CA MET A 169 -7.60 9.98 -24.00
C MET A 169 -7.40 9.08 -25.22
N ALA A 170 -7.83 7.82 -25.13
CA ALA A 170 -7.81 6.85 -26.21
C ALA A 170 -8.59 7.33 -27.44
N ASP A 171 -9.81 7.83 -27.24
CA ASP A 171 -10.63 8.35 -28.33
C ASP A 171 -9.98 9.54 -29.05
N ARG A 172 -9.39 10.45 -28.30
CA ARG A 172 -8.66 11.61 -28.89
C ARG A 172 -7.46 11.15 -29.70
N ALA A 173 -6.67 10.22 -29.16
CA ALA A 173 -5.51 9.69 -29.87
C ALA A 173 -5.90 8.93 -31.15
N ALA A 174 -6.96 8.12 -31.08
CA ALA A 174 -7.49 7.42 -32.25
C ALA A 174 -7.99 8.39 -33.34
N ALA A 175 -8.73 9.43 -32.94
CA ALA A 175 -9.20 10.45 -33.87
C ALA A 175 -8.04 11.21 -34.52
N GLU A 176 -7.03 11.58 -33.77
CA GLU A 176 -5.81 12.25 -34.26
C GLU A 176 -5.01 11.33 -35.21
N ALA A 177 -4.83 10.06 -34.86
CA ALA A 177 -4.11 9.11 -35.69
C ALA A 177 -4.77 8.94 -37.05
N LEU A 178 -6.10 8.81 -37.10
CA LEU A 178 -6.87 8.69 -38.35
C LEU A 178 -6.91 9.99 -39.16
N GLN A 179 -6.99 11.14 -38.49
CA GLN A 179 -7.05 12.45 -39.15
C GLN A 179 -5.76 12.76 -39.89
N TYR A 180 -4.62 12.44 -39.30
CA TYR A 180 -3.32 12.80 -39.85
C TYR A 180 -2.56 11.61 -40.48
N ASP A 181 -3.20 10.44 -40.51
CA ASP A 181 -2.64 9.18 -41.03
C ASP A 181 -1.23 8.89 -40.49
N ARG A 182 -1.07 9.01 -39.17
CA ARG A 182 0.22 8.82 -38.47
C ARG A 182 0.02 8.23 -37.07
N PRO A 183 1.03 7.51 -36.54
CA PRO A 183 1.01 7.08 -35.13
C PRO A 183 0.95 8.27 -34.17
N VAL A 184 0.22 8.07 -33.05
CA VAL A 184 0.11 8.99 -31.92
C VAL A 184 0.62 8.30 -30.67
N GLU A 185 1.65 8.87 -30.06
CA GLU A 185 2.19 8.39 -28.78
C GLU A 185 1.40 8.99 -27.63
N LEU A 186 0.96 8.14 -26.70
CA LEU A 186 0.36 8.58 -25.44
C LEU A 186 1.44 8.92 -24.41
N GLU A 187 1.05 9.61 -23.35
CA GLU A 187 1.94 9.83 -22.21
C GLU A 187 2.36 8.48 -21.58
N PRO A 188 3.56 8.40 -20.96
CA PRO A 188 3.96 7.24 -20.20
C PRO A 188 2.94 6.88 -19.13
N MET A 189 2.57 5.60 -19.09
CA MET A 189 1.56 5.11 -18.15
C MET A 189 1.88 3.68 -17.70
N ARG A 190 1.32 3.29 -16.55
CA ARG A 190 1.54 1.98 -15.95
C ARG A 190 0.96 0.86 -16.83
N ALA A 191 1.51 -0.34 -16.70
CA ALA A 191 1.10 -1.52 -17.50
C ALA A 191 -0.41 -1.78 -17.45
N MET A 192 -1.05 -1.61 -16.27
CA MET A 192 -2.49 -1.77 -16.11
C MET A 192 -3.28 -0.71 -16.90
N GLU A 193 -2.83 0.53 -16.92
CA GLU A 193 -3.48 1.60 -17.69
C GLU A 193 -3.30 1.39 -19.20
N ARG A 194 -2.10 0.96 -19.63
CA ARG A 194 -1.87 0.59 -21.04
C ARG A 194 -2.81 -0.54 -21.47
N LYS A 195 -3.04 -1.52 -20.58
CA LYS A 195 -3.99 -2.60 -20.85
C LYS A 195 -5.42 -2.09 -20.99
N VAL A 196 -5.86 -1.17 -20.12
CA VAL A 196 -7.22 -0.57 -20.22
C VAL A 196 -7.40 0.11 -21.58
N VAL A 197 -6.46 0.99 -21.97
CA VAL A 197 -6.52 1.70 -23.25
C VAL A 197 -6.46 0.73 -24.42
N HIS A 198 -5.55 -0.24 -24.39
CA HIS A 198 -5.41 -1.26 -25.44
C HIS A 198 -6.69 -2.06 -25.60
N THR A 199 -7.26 -2.57 -24.50
CA THR A 199 -8.52 -3.34 -24.53
C THR A 199 -9.67 -2.50 -25.06
N TYR A 200 -9.81 -1.25 -24.64
CA TYR A 200 -10.82 -0.34 -25.13
C TYR A 200 -10.72 -0.09 -26.63
N LEU A 201 -9.51 0.18 -27.15
CA LEU A 201 -9.28 0.42 -28.58
C LEU A 201 -9.31 -0.85 -29.43
N SER A 202 -9.11 -2.03 -28.84
CA SER A 202 -9.14 -3.29 -29.59
C SER A 202 -10.50 -3.65 -30.19
N GLU A 203 -11.59 -3.00 -29.73
CA GLU A 203 -12.92 -3.12 -30.33
C GLU A 203 -13.04 -2.39 -31.67
N ARG A 204 -12.05 -1.58 -32.03
CA ARG A 204 -12.00 -0.81 -33.27
C ARG A 204 -11.18 -1.54 -34.31
N SER A 205 -11.72 -1.63 -35.54
CA SER A 205 -11.04 -2.28 -36.68
C SER A 205 -10.16 -1.34 -37.51
N ASP A 206 -10.23 -0.03 -37.25
CA ASP A 206 -9.51 1.03 -37.98
C ASP A 206 -8.24 1.49 -37.25
N ILE A 207 -7.99 0.97 -36.04
CA ILE A 207 -6.88 1.33 -35.14
C ILE A 207 -6.15 0.10 -34.67
N GLU A 208 -4.85 0.18 -34.57
CA GLU A 208 -3.99 -0.76 -33.87
C GLU A 208 -3.20 -0.07 -32.74
N THR A 209 -2.82 -0.83 -31.72
CA THR A 209 -2.06 -0.29 -30.60
C THR A 209 -0.93 -1.23 -30.19
N HIS A 210 0.22 -0.65 -29.84
CA HIS A 210 1.34 -1.40 -29.26
C HIS A 210 2.01 -0.58 -28.14
N SER A 211 2.72 -1.27 -27.24
CA SER A 211 3.48 -0.60 -26.17
C SER A 211 4.93 -0.44 -26.57
N GLU A 212 5.49 0.77 -26.43
CA GLU A 212 6.87 1.13 -26.78
C GLU A 212 7.63 1.71 -25.59
N GLY A 213 8.96 1.54 -25.58
CA GLY A 213 9.87 2.03 -24.54
C GLY A 213 9.99 1.07 -23.34
N ASP A 214 10.81 1.49 -22.38
CA ASP A 214 11.10 0.77 -21.15
C ASP A 214 10.46 1.45 -19.94
N GLU A 215 10.15 0.67 -18.90
CA GLU A 215 9.64 1.24 -17.65
C GLU A 215 10.73 2.15 -17.00
N PRO A 216 10.38 3.31 -16.44
CA PRO A 216 9.02 3.80 -16.16
C PRO A 216 8.41 4.64 -17.29
N ASP A 217 9.11 4.87 -18.40
CA ASP A 217 8.70 5.78 -19.49
C ASP A 217 7.93 5.07 -20.61
N ARG A 218 7.58 3.81 -20.39
CA ARG A 218 6.84 3.00 -21.37
C ARG A 218 5.45 3.56 -21.63
N ARG A 219 5.11 3.69 -22.91
CA ARG A 219 3.88 4.31 -23.41
C ARG A 219 3.11 3.41 -24.36
N LEU A 220 1.89 3.77 -24.67
CA LEU A 220 1.11 3.17 -25.73
C LEU A 220 1.15 4.04 -26.97
N VAL A 221 1.32 3.43 -28.12
CA VAL A 221 1.24 4.05 -29.44
C VAL A 221 -0.05 3.59 -30.11
N VAL A 222 -0.78 4.55 -30.67
CA VAL A 222 -2.05 4.34 -31.38
C VAL A 222 -1.82 4.64 -32.85
N SER A 223 -2.01 3.69 -33.73
CA SER A 223 -1.77 3.81 -35.18
C SER A 223 -3.02 3.50 -35.99
N PRO A 224 -3.22 4.16 -37.12
CA PRO A 224 -4.22 3.71 -38.09
C PRO A 224 -3.80 2.34 -38.66
N VAL A 225 -4.78 1.47 -38.91
CA VAL A 225 -4.55 0.22 -39.63
C VAL A 225 -4.26 0.53 -41.10
N GLU A 226 -3.12 0.09 -41.61
CA GLU A 226 -2.78 0.26 -43.03
C GLU A 226 -3.86 -0.40 -43.91
N ARG A 227 -4.56 0.40 -44.70
CA ARG A 227 -5.45 -0.12 -45.75
C ARG A 227 -4.60 -0.43 -46.96
N PHE A 228 -4.30 -1.71 -47.16
CA PHE A 228 -3.76 -2.15 -48.44
C PHE A 228 -4.79 -1.82 -49.54
N SER A 229 -4.45 -0.89 -50.40
CA SER A 229 -5.21 -0.55 -51.62
C SER A 229 -4.91 -1.52 -52.72
#